data_fafac44fe3d2d5e815fde42349ad8515
#
_entry.id   fafac44fe3d2d5e815fde42349ad8515
#
_cell.length_a   1.000
_cell.length_b   1.000
_cell.length_c   1.000
_cell.angle_alpha   90.00
_cell.angle_beta   90.00
_cell.angle_gamma   90.00
#
_symmetry.space_group_name_H-M   'P 1'
#
loop_
_entity.id
_entity.type
_entity.pdbx_description
1 polymer ?
#
loop_
_entity_poly.entity_id
_entity_poly.type
_entity_poly.pdbx_seq_one_letter_code
_entity_poly.pdbx_strand_id
1 'polypeptide(L)'
;GKLKAVVTQNIDGLHQKAGSKEVLELHGSVLRNHCTRCGKFYGLDAILNSTGVPKCTCGGTIKPDVVLYEEGLDSETIEKSVNYIANADVLIIGGTSLTVYPAAGLIDYYRGHKLILINKSVTPMDSRADLVISGPIGEVLGDAVGV
;
A
#
# COMPACT_ATOMS: atom_id res chain seq x y z
N GLY A 1 -15.31 13.48 2.21
CA GLY A 1 -15.57 12.17 2.32
C GLY A 1 -15.35 11.43 3.63
N LYS A 2 -15.89 10.22 3.67
CA LYS A 2 -15.75 9.31 4.82
C LYS A 2 -14.40 8.59 4.81
N LEU A 3 -13.88 8.21 3.62
CA LEU A 3 -12.56 7.59 3.49
C LEU A 3 -11.48 8.62 3.84
N LYS A 4 -10.69 8.32 4.88
CA LYS A 4 -9.64 9.20 5.39
C LYS A 4 -8.30 8.93 4.72
N ALA A 5 -7.92 7.67 4.58
CA ALA A 5 -6.71 7.24 3.91
C ALA A 5 -6.85 5.82 3.36
N VAL A 6 -6.01 5.49 2.40
CA VAL A 6 -5.74 4.13 1.94
C VAL A 6 -4.30 3.81 2.33
N VAL A 7 -4.11 2.78 3.14
CA VAL A 7 -2.79 2.23 3.46
C VAL A 7 -2.61 0.99 2.59
N THR A 8 -1.63 1.00 1.71
CA THR A 8 -1.46 -0.07 0.73
C THR A 8 -0.06 -0.67 0.72
N GLN A 9 0.01 -1.97 0.48
CA GLN A 9 1.25 -2.70 0.19
C GLN A 9 1.56 -2.72 -1.31
N ASN A 10 0.59 -2.30 -2.16
CA ASN A 10 0.77 -2.26 -3.61
C ASN A 10 1.65 -1.09 -4.03
N ILE A 11 2.39 -1.29 -5.12
CA ILE A 11 3.37 -0.33 -5.65
C ILE A 11 2.95 0.24 -7.01
N ASP A 12 1.74 -0.09 -7.48
CA ASP A 12 1.25 0.12 -8.85
C ASP A 12 0.60 1.50 -9.10
N GLY A 13 0.31 2.26 -8.03
CA GLY A 13 -0.34 3.58 -8.13
C GLY A 13 -1.82 3.53 -8.52
N LEU A 14 -2.48 2.36 -8.49
CA LEU A 14 -3.87 2.23 -8.93
C LEU A 14 -4.85 2.97 -8.02
N HIS A 15 -4.57 3.10 -6.74
CA HIS A 15 -5.41 3.88 -5.81
C HIS A 15 -5.44 5.36 -6.18
N GLN A 16 -4.28 5.95 -6.51
CA GLN A 16 -4.18 7.33 -6.97
C GLN A 16 -4.88 7.51 -8.31
N LYS A 17 -4.68 6.57 -9.24
CA LYS A 17 -5.35 6.57 -10.55
C LYS A 17 -6.87 6.48 -10.43
N ALA A 18 -7.37 5.77 -9.41
CA ALA A 18 -8.80 5.69 -9.09
C ALA A 18 -9.34 6.94 -8.36
N GLY A 19 -8.49 7.93 -8.06
CA GLY A 19 -8.90 9.18 -7.43
C GLY A 19 -8.85 9.20 -5.90
N SER A 20 -8.24 8.19 -5.26
CA SER A 20 -7.97 8.23 -3.82
C SER A 20 -7.03 9.39 -3.48
N LYS A 21 -7.39 10.21 -2.47
CA LYS A 21 -6.65 11.45 -2.17
C LYS A 21 -5.45 11.21 -1.27
N GLU A 22 -5.65 10.46 -0.20
CA GLU A 22 -4.59 10.14 0.76
C GLU A 22 -4.26 8.67 0.62
N VAL A 23 -3.08 8.37 0.05
CA VAL A 23 -2.61 7.00 -0.19
C VAL A 23 -1.22 6.86 0.41
N LEU A 24 -1.10 5.97 1.38
CA LEU A 24 0.15 5.65 2.08
C LEU A 24 0.71 4.35 1.53
N GLU A 25 1.72 4.45 0.68
CA GLU A 25 2.35 3.34 -0.03
C GLU A 25 3.48 2.73 0.81
N LEU A 26 3.16 1.75 1.64
CA LEU A 26 4.11 1.12 2.58
C LEU A 26 5.36 0.54 1.90
N HIS A 27 5.20 0.05 0.69
CA HIS A 27 6.30 -0.55 -0.08
C HIS A 27 6.78 0.35 -1.23
N GLY A 28 6.41 1.64 -1.19
CA GLY A 28 6.80 2.60 -2.21
C GLY A 28 6.05 2.48 -3.52
N SER A 29 6.69 2.85 -4.64
CA SER A 29 6.03 2.91 -5.94
C SER A 29 7.01 2.71 -7.10
N VAL A 30 6.57 1.96 -8.12
CA VAL A 30 7.31 1.84 -9.41
C VAL A 30 7.25 3.11 -10.25
N LEU A 31 6.36 4.05 -9.90
CA LEU A 31 6.19 5.31 -10.64
C LEU A 31 7.25 6.35 -10.29
N ARG A 32 7.96 6.19 -9.17
CA ARG A 32 9.06 7.03 -8.71
C ARG A 32 10.35 6.24 -8.77
N ASN A 33 11.38 6.83 -9.36
CA ASN A 33 12.66 6.17 -9.53
C ASN A 33 13.79 7.17 -9.26
N HIS A 34 14.87 6.73 -8.65
CA HIS A 34 16.00 7.59 -8.35
C HIS A 34 17.34 6.95 -8.72
N CYS A 35 18.28 7.79 -9.09
CA CYS A 35 19.67 7.36 -9.27
C CYS A 35 20.31 7.00 -7.94
N THR A 36 20.84 5.80 -7.80
CA THR A 36 21.51 5.32 -6.58
C THR A 36 22.79 6.08 -6.24
N ARG A 37 23.35 6.86 -7.19
CA ARG A 37 24.58 7.62 -6.99
C ARG A 37 24.33 9.09 -6.68
N CYS A 38 23.49 9.78 -7.45
CA CYS A 38 23.30 11.23 -7.36
C CYS A 38 21.91 11.68 -6.91
N GLY A 39 21.00 10.73 -6.62
CA GLY A 39 19.63 11.01 -6.18
C GLY A 39 18.70 11.63 -7.24
N LYS A 40 19.16 11.81 -8.48
CA LYS A 40 18.32 12.41 -9.52
C LYS A 40 17.06 11.59 -9.75
N PHE A 41 15.90 12.27 -9.73
CA PHE A 41 14.59 11.68 -9.98
C PHE A 41 14.38 11.31 -11.45
N TYR A 42 13.66 10.21 -11.67
CA TYR A 42 13.20 9.72 -12.97
C TYR A 42 11.77 9.19 -12.85
N GLY A 43 10.92 9.59 -13.78
CA GLY A 43 9.58 9.01 -13.93
C GLY A 43 9.62 7.61 -14.56
N LEU A 44 8.45 6.96 -14.63
CA LEU A 44 8.29 5.62 -15.19
C LEU A 44 8.80 5.52 -16.65
N ASP A 45 8.59 6.57 -17.46
CA ASP A 45 8.99 6.59 -18.88
C ASP A 45 10.49 6.36 -19.06
N ALA A 46 11.33 6.85 -18.14
CA ALA A 46 12.77 6.62 -18.21
C ALA A 46 13.15 5.14 -18.05
N ILE A 47 12.33 4.38 -17.34
CA ILE A 47 12.49 2.95 -17.16
C ILE A 47 11.97 2.19 -18.39
N LEU A 48 10.75 2.53 -18.83
CA LEU A 48 10.10 1.86 -19.96
C LEU A 48 10.86 2.03 -21.27
N ASN A 49 11.52 3.18 -21.47
CA ASN A 49 12.32 3.48 -22.67
C ASN A 49 13.78 3.03 -22.53
N SER A 50 14.18 2.40 -21.43
CA SER A 50 15.54 1.91 -21.24
C SER A 50 15.72 0.50 -21.82
N THR A 51 16.96 0.18 -22.19
CA THR A 51 17.35 -1.19 -22.57
C THR A 51 18.32 -1.73 -21.52
N GLY A 52 18.00 -2.89 -20.95
CA GLY A 52 18.78 -3.49 -19.87
C GLY A 52 18.63 -2.72 -18.55
N VAL A 53 19.70 -2.63 -17.78
CA VAL A 53 19.69 -1.92 -16.48
C VAL A 53 19.68 -0.41 -16.71
N PRO A 54 18.63 0.32 -16.27
CA PRO A 54 18.53 1.76 -16.48
C PRO A 54 19.70 2.53 -15.86
N LYS A 55 20.30 3.47 -16.61
CA LYS A 55 21.44 4.26 -16.19
C LYS A 55 21.13 5.75 -16.18
N CYS A 56 21.59 6.42 -15.12
CA CYS A 56 21.60 7.86 -15.01
C CYS A 56 22.71 8.48 -15.86
N THR A 57 22.57 9.75 -16.21
CA THR A 57 23.63 10.54 -16.90
C THR A 57 24.94 10.59 -16.12
N CYS A 58 24.94 10.38 -14.80
CA CYS A 58 26.15 10.27 -13.98
C CYS A 58 26.78 8.86 -13.97
N GLY A 59 26.20 7.90 -14.72
CA GLY A 59 26.62 6.50 -14.74
C GLY A 59 26.08 5.63 -13.61
N GLY A 60 25.34 6.20 -12.64
CA GLY A 60 24.69 5.44 -11.57
C GLY A 60 23.50 4.62 -12.08
N THR A 61 23.12 3.58 -11.34
CA THR A 61 21.92 2.78 -11.66
C THR A 61 20.67 3.55 -11.20
N ILE A 62 19.60 3.50 -12.00
CA ILE A 62 18.31 4.02 -11.62
C ILE A 62 17.52 2.88 -10.96
N LYS A 63 17.07 3.08 -9.72
CA LYS A 63 16.30 2.12 -8.93
C LYS A 63 14.90 2.70 -8.67
N PRO A 64 13.83 1.91 -8.78
CA PRO A 64 12.51 2.34 -8.33
C PRO A 64 12.49 2.52 -6.80
N ASP A 65 11.65 3.44 -6.34
CA ASP A 65 11.40 3.67 -4.91
C ASP A 65 10.51 2.56 -4.34
N VAL A 66 10.94 1.34 -4.53
CA VAL A 66 10.27 0.14 -4.03
C VAL A 66 11.12 -0.47 -2.94
N VAL A 67 10.46 -0.77 -1.81
CA VAL A 67 11.09 -1.47 -0.68
C VAL A 67 11.29 -2.92 -1.05
N LEU A 68 12.54 -3.37 -1.07
CA LEU A 68 12.93 -4.76 -1.32
C LEU A 68 13.02 -5.55 -0.02
N TYR A 69 13.16 -6.86 -0.12
CA TYR A 69 13.42 -7.71 1.04
C TYR A 69 14.67 -7.21 1.79
N GLU A 70 14.60 -7.23 3.13
CA GLU A 70 15.65 -6.74 4.05
C GLU A 70 15.80 -5.20 4.08
N GLU A 71 15.08 -4.44 3.24
CA GLU A 71 15.01 -2.99 3.34
C GLU A 71 13.93 -2.58 4.36
N GLY A 72 14.20 -1.53 5.15
CA GLY A 72 13.23 -0.94 6.08
C GLY A 72 12.16 -0.15 5.34
N LEU A 73 10.94 -0.17 5.88
CA LEU A 73 9.89 0.73 5.40
C LEU A 73 10.19 2.17 5.80
N ASP A 74 9.66 3.12 5.03
CA ASP A 74 9.77 4.54 5.35
C ASP A 74 9.05 4.85 6.68
N SER A 75 9.81 5.41 7.63
CA SER A 75 9.30 5.66 8.98
C SER A 75 8.17 6.69 9.02
N GLU A 76 8.21 7.71 8.16
CA GLU A 76 7.14 8.72 8.08
C GLU A 76 5.84 8.09 7.56
N THR A 77 5.92 7.24 6.55
CA THR A 77 4.77 6.50 6.00
C THR A 77 4.16 5.56 7.04
N ILE A 78 5.00 4.86 7.80
CA ILE A 78 4.54 3.99 8.91
C ILE A 78 3.84 4.81 9.99
N GLU A 79 4.43 5.91 10.45
CA GLU A 79 3.87 6.75 11.51
C GLU A 79 2.51 7.32 11.09
N LYS A 80 2.40 7.85 9.87
CA LYS A 80 1.12 8.32 9.32
C LYS A 80 0.09 7.20 9.25
N SER A 81 0.50 6.01 8.79
CA SER A 81 -0.38 4.84 8.70
C SER A 81 -0.92 4.42 10.06
N VAL A 82 -0.04 4.33 11.07
CA VAL A 82 -0.42 4.04 12.45
C VAL A 82 -1.42 5.08 12.96
N ASN A 83 -1.17 6.36 12.72
CA ASN A 83 -2.05 7.44 13.16
C ASN A 83 -3.46 7.34 12.53
N TYR A 84 -3.55 7.11 11.21
CA TYR A 84 -4.85 6.91 10.55
C TYR A 84 -5.58 5.67 11.06
N ILE A 85 -4.88 4.55 11.24
CA ILE A 85 -5.47 3.30 11.72
C ILE A 85 -5.96 3.44 13.16
N ALA A 86 -5.15 4.03 14.05
CA ALA A 86 -5.49 4.20 15.46
C ALA A 86 -6.71 5.11 15.69
N ASN A 87 -6.93 6.08 14.80
CA ASN A 87 -8.02 7.06 14.89
C ASN A 87 -9.21 6.73 13.97
N ALA A 88 -9.21 5.59 13.30
CA ALA A 88 -10.31 5.19 12.43
C ALA A 88 -11.52 4.70 13.24
N ASP A 89 -12.71 5.17 12.92
CA ASP A 89 -13.98 4.62 13.45
C ASP A 89 -14.24 3.22 12.87
N VAL A 90 -13.91 3.06 11.57
CA VAL A 90 -14.07 1.80 10.83
C VAL A 90 -12.75 1.51 10.12
N LEU A 91 -12.22 0.32 10.30
CA LEU A 91 -11.08 -0.19 9.55
C LEU A 91 -11.54 -1.30 8.61
N ILE A 92 -11.33 -1.11 7.32
CA ILE A 92 -11.59 -2.14 6.30
C ILE A 92 -10.24 -2.66 5.82
N ILE A 93 -10.04 -3.96 5.89
CA ILE A 93 -8.84 -4.63 5.38
C ILE A 93 -9.27 -5.57 4.27
N GLY A 94 -8.57 -5.54 3.15
CA GLY A 94 -8.94 -6.41 2.05
C GLY A 94 -7.81 -6.73 1.08
N GLY A 95 -7.94 -7.87 0.39
CA GLY A 95 -7.01 -8.28 -0.66
C GLY A 95 -5.60 -8.58 -0.15
N THR A 96 -5.45 -9.00 1.11
CA THR A 96 -4.14 -9.29 1.71
C THR A 96 -4.17 -10.57 2.53
N SER A 97 -3.04 -11.31 2.56
CA SER A 97 -2.89 -12.48 3.42
C SER A 97 -2.70 -12.13 4.89
N LEU A 98 -2.35 -10.88 5.21
CA LEU A 98 -1.96 -10.44 6.56
C LEU A 98 -0.79 -11.24 7.17
N THR A 99 0.14 -11.69 6.32
CA THR A 99 1.33 -12.47 6.73
C THR A 99 2.64 -11.74 6.49
N VAL A 100 2.63 -10.63 5.72
CA VAL A 100 3.84 -9.87 5.38
C VAL A 100 4.06 -8.76 6.42
N TYR A 101 5.08 -8.94 7.25
CA TYR A 101 5.50 -7.95 8.24
C TYR A 101 6.53 -6.97 7.67
N PRO A 102 6.57 -5.71 8.18
CA PRO A 102 5.81 -5.19 9.33
C PRO A 102 4.38 -4.72 8.99
N ALA A 103 3.97 -4.70 7.71
CA ALA A 103 2.66 -4.19 7.29
C ALA A 103 1.48 -4.92 7.96
N ALA A 104 1.55 -6.24 8.11
CA ALA A 104 0.52 -7.04 8.79
C ALA A 104 0.33 -6.63 10.27
N GLY A 105 1.38 -6.15 10.93
CA GLY A 105 1.33 -5.70 12.32
C GLY A 105 0.59 -4.37 12.53
N LEU A 106 0.31 -3.62 11.47
CA LEU A 106 -0.39 -2.34 11.59
C LEU A 106 -1.82 -2.48 12.12
N ILE A 107 -2.45 -3.63 11.94
CA ILE A 107 -3.78 -3.95 12.50
C ILE A 107 -3.79 -3.84 14.04
N ASP A 108 -2.67 -4.07 14.70
CA ASP A 108 -2.56 -4.04 16.15
C ASP A 108 -2.70 -2.64 16.76
N TYR A 109 -2.58 -1.60 15.94
CA TYR A 109 -2.80 -0.21 16.35
C TYR A 109 -4.27 0.22 16.28
N TYR A 110 -5.13 -0.56 15.64
CA TYR A 110 -6.56 -0.25 15.58
C TYR A 110 -7.20 -0.33 16.97
N ARG A 111 -7.94 0.71 17.35
CA ARG A 111 -8.56 0.86 18.66
C ARG A 111 -10.10 0.83 18.64
N GLY A 112 -10.68 0.80 17.42
CA GLY A 112 -12.12 0.75 17.22
C GLY A 112 -12.69 -0.66 17.40
N HIS A 113 -13.97 -0.77 17.08
CA HIS A 113 -14.77 -2.01 17.19
C HIS A 113 -15.60 -2.26 15.93
N LYS A 114 -15.09 -1.79 14.77
CA LYS A 114 -15.70 -2.02 13.45
C LYS A 114 -14.61 -2.41 12.47
N LEU A 115 -13.97 -3.54 12.74
CA LEU A 115 -12.97 -4.16 11.87
C LEU A 115 -13.68 -5.04 10.85
N ILE A 116 -13.54 -4.69 9.57
CA ILE A 116 -14.13 -5.44 8.45
C ILE A 116 -12.98 -6.08 7.65
N LEU A 117 -13.08 -7.36 7.41
CA LEU A 117 -12.12 -8.13 6.63
C LEU A 117 -12.80 -8.63 5.35
N ILE A 118 -12.25 -8.25 4.18
CA ILE A 118 -12.76 -8.66 2.86
C ILE A 118 -11.63 -9.37 2.12
N ASN A 119 -11.72 -10.69 2.00
CA ASN A 119 -10.68 -11.47 1.34
C ASN A 119 -11.25 -12.75 0.72
N LYS A 120 -10.59 -13.27 -0.33
CA LYS A 120 -10.99 -14.56 -0.93
C LYS A 120 -10.61 -15.76 -0.07
N SER A 121 -9.52 -15.64 0.66
CA SER A 121 -8.98 -16.71 1.50
C SER A 121 -9.04 -16.33 2.96
N VAL A 122 -9.13 -17.32 3.82
CA VAL A 122 -9.04 -17.17 5.28
C VAL A 122 -7.69 -16.55 5.65
N THR A 123 -7.70 -15.66 6.64
CA THR A 123 -6.50 -15.02 7.16
C THR A 123 -6.31 -15.32 8.65
N PRO A 124 -5.09 -15.19 9.19
CA PRO A 124 -4.86 -15.35 10.64
C PRO A 124 -5.63 -14.36 11.51
N MET A 125 -6.17 -13.31 10.92
CA MET A 125 -6.86 -12.21 11.62
C MET A 125 -8.38 -12.29 11.55
N ASP A 126 -8.95 -13.31 10.89
CA ASP A 126 -10.41 -13.45 10.75
C ASP A 126 -11.13 -13.46 12.10
N SER A 127 -10.54 -14.11 13.12
CA SER A 127 -11.11 -14.17 14.47
C SER A 127 -11.12 -12.82 15.22
N ARG A 128 -10.38 -11.83 14.74
CA ARG A 128 -10.33 -10.46 15.31
C ARG A 128 -11.32 -9.51 14.66
N ALA A 129 -11.85 -9.87 13.49
CA ALA A 129 -12.75 -9.02 12.73
C ALA A 129 -14.17 -9.10 13.27
N ASP A 130 -14.86 -7.96 13.31
CA ASP A 130 -16.28 -7.88 13.64
C ASP A 130 -17.13 -8.38 12.47
N LEU A 131 -16.61 -8.27 11.25
CA LEU A 131 -17.24 -8.76 10.03
C LEU A 131 -16.19 -9.32 9.07
N VAL A 132 -16.38 -10.57 8.65
CA VAL A 132 -15.58 -11.21 7.61
C VAL A 132 -16.45 -11.46 6.39
N ILE A 133 -16.02 -10.97 5.22
CA ILE A 133 -16.71 -11.18 3.94
C ILE A 133 -15.76 -11.96 3.03
N SER A 134 -16.13 -13.17 2.67
CA SER A 134 -15.38 -13.99 1.73
C SER A 134 -15.76 -13.64 0.30
N GLY A 135 -14.86 -12.98 -0.42
CA GLY A 135 -15.13 -12.57 -1.81
C GLY A 135 -14.07 -11.66 -2.40
N PRO A 136 -14.17 -11.34 -3.70
CA PRO A 136 -13.32 -10.36 -4.35
C PRO A 136 -13.62 -8.96 -3.83
N ILE A 137 -12.64 -8.27 -3.28
CA ILE A 137 -12.83 -6.95 -2.66
C ILE A 137 -13.48 -5.92 -3.61
N GLY A 138 -13.16 -5.96 -4.90
CA GLY A 138 -13.75 -5.05 -5.89
C GLY A 138 -15.24 -5.21 -6.05
N GLU A 139 -15.74 -6.46 -6.10
CA GLU A 139 -17.16 -6.77 -6.18
C GLU A 139 -17.88 -6.39 -4.88
N VAL A 140 -17.34 -6.84 -3.73
CA VAL A 140 -17.94 -6.57 -2.42
C VAL A 140 -18.04 -5.06 -2.15
N LEU A 141 -17.01 -4.27 -2.47
CA LEU A 141 -17.06 -2.82 -2.28
C LEU A 141 -17.93 -2.14 -3.34
N GLY A 142 -17.95 -2.63 -4.58
CA GLY A 142 -18.83 -2.14 -5.63
C GLY A 142 -20.30 -2.28 -5.23
N ASP A 143 -20.71 -3.47 -4.81
CA ASP A 143 -22.07 -3.74 -4.32
C ASP A 143 -22.43 -2.86 -3.12
N ALA A 144 -21.52 -2.68 -2.18
CA ALA A 144 -21.74 -1.86 -0.98
C ALA A 144 -21.94 -0.37 -1.28
N VAL A 145 -21.44 0.15 -2.40
CA VAL A 145 -21.59 1.56 -2.79
C VAL A 145 -22.50 1.75 -4.01
N GLY A 146 -23.03 0.67 -4.58
CA GLY A 146 -24.03 0.71 -5.65
C GLY A 146 -23.45 1.01 -7.03
N VAL A 147 -22.27 0.49 -7.34
CA VAL A 147 -21.61 0.59 -8.66
C VAL A 147 -21.21 -0.76 -9.20
#